data_7b3fbdd9a0b068ece0ac61ac613002e1
#
_entry.id   7b3fbdd9a0b068ece0ac61ac613002e1
#
_cell.length_a   1.000
_cell.length_b   1.000
_cell.length_c   1.000
_cell.angle_alpha   90.00
_cell.angle_beta   90.00
_cell.angle_gamma   90.00
#
_symmetry.space_group_name_H-M   'P 1'
#
loop_
_entity.id
_entity.type
_entity.pdbx_description
1 polymer ?
#
loop_
_entity_poly.entity_id
_entity_poly.type
_entity_poly.pdbx_seq_one_letter_code
_entity_poly.pdbx_strand_id
1 'polypeptide(L)'
;MGRHDNDGDGDGAKKCARTDARTDAGDSSIDERRGDEARARGDGVTARQAYEACVTRARDGESVSSAAFVKWSLMSRATRLERLDDDDAFENALRDGLEVAMGECTKARPNAALEEIGRDKRLRAVGGQLALLLCQRGEDEDARNLLQFMGFTHRLGRDVLRYASSPVEACAEASKDADDVVRAFDDALDAETLRFLRGAFARYQTREDRSFWRAHDYFRPTTGFFSYVHRLGDEAPENVMDVVVERVREIASLAFPRVKTARFAEWWAHARPHSDGHQLHFDSHDEGVGGVKHPICSAIVYVDGECGGPTLVTNQRDEKSPKLASCGWLLYPKTGRVGVFHGDYLHGVVPGRAVDVVSDDDALAARHRVTLMIAFWADMEVHSTWRPAGSARPFPPADAPVKWRAGFEFASSSGPERFPSRAASATRAAPVPVRNVWQRVDDETIAEDDPIPSYDACFQGF
;
A
#
# COMPACT_ATOMS: atom_id res chain seq x y z
N MET A 1 -11.14 -62.44 33.36
CA MET A 1 -11.95 -63.36 32.57
C MET A 1 -12.55 -62.54 31.44
N GLY A 2 -12.31 -62.71 30.19
CA GLY A 2 -11.66 -63.70 29.37
C GLY A 2 -11.17 -63.02 28.13
N ARG A 3 -10.10 -63.51 27.63
CA ARG A 3 -9.49 -63.23 26.31
C ARG A 3 -10.41 -63.68 25.21
N HIS A 4 -10.34 -63.00 24.05
CA HIS A 4 -10.22 -63.71 22.76
C HIS A 4 -9.54 -62.77 21.74
N ASP A 5 -8.37 -63.23 21.34
CA ASP A 5 -7.65 -62.87 20.14
C ASP A 5 -8.47 -63.36 18.94
N ASN A 6 -8.38 -62.64 17.82
CA ASN A 6 -8.31 -63.31 16.54
C ASN A 6 -7.68 -62.40 15.48
N ASP A 7 -6.63 -62.93 14.92
CA ASP A 7 -5.90 -62.51 13.74
C ASP A 7 -6.77 -62.61 12.48
N GLY A 8 -6.44 -61.83 11.48
CA GLY A 8 -7.01 -62.00 10.12
C GLY A 8 -6.45 -61.01 9.13
N ASP A 9 -5.35 -61.40 8.60
CA ASP A 9 -4.70 -61.03 7.30
C ASP A 9 -5.59 -60.37 6.25
N GLY A 10 -4.92 -59.45 5.47
CA GLY A 10 -5.13 -59.54 4.04
C GLY A 10 -5.33 -58.23 3.29
N ASP A 11 -4.23 -57.66 2.88
CA ASP A 11 -4.00 -57.37 1.45
C ASP A 11 -4.71 -56.15 0.79
N GLY A 12 -3.92 -55.37 0.11
CA GLY A 12 -4.42 -54.59 -1.00
C GLY A 12 -4.26 -53.07 -0.97
N ALA A 13 -3.17 -52.51 -0.41
CA ALA A 13 -2.80 -51.16 -0.74
C ALA A 13 -2.36 -51.04 -2.20
N LYS A 14 -3.34 -50.86 -3.11
CA LYS A 14 -3.08 -50.40 -4.48
C LYS A 14 -2.46 -49.00 -4.38
N LYS A 15 -1.12 -48.95 -4.47
CA LYS A 15 -0.39 -47.76 -4.87
C LYS A 15 -0.91 -47.31 -6.21
N CYS A 16 -1.80 -46.32 -6.20
CA CYS A 16 -2.10 -45.54 -7.38
C CYS A 16 -0.85 -44.74 -7.69
N ALA A 17 -0.05 -45.23 -8.61
CA ALA A 17 1.05 -44.51 -9.20
C ALA A 17 0.45 -43.24 -9.85
N ARG A 18 0.57 -42.10 -9.16
CA ARG A 18 0.49 -40.80 -9.83
C ARG A 18 1.67 -40.75 -10.76
N THR A 19 1.40 -41.00 -12.03
CA THR A 19 2.30 -40.62 -13.10
C THR A 19 2.46 -39.12 -13.02
N ASP A 20 3.64 -38.70 -12.54
CA ASP A 20 4.11 -37.35 -12.66
C ASP A 20 4.14 -36.98 -14.16
N ALA A 21 3.11 -36.33 -14.62
CA ALA A 21 3.19 -35.54 -15.83
C ALA A 21 4.01 -34.28 -15.51
N ARG A 22 5.30 -34.48 -15.23
CA ARG A 22 6.34 -33.47 -15.35
C ARG A 22 6.64 -33.35 -16.83
N THR A 23 5.81 -32.62 -17.55
CA THR A 23 6.13 -32.15 -18.88
C THR A 23 6.65 -30.73 -18.77
N ASP A 24 7.92 -30.54 -19.04
CA ASP A 24 8.61 -29.36 -19.59
C ASP A 24 8.07 -27.95 -19.23
N ALA A 25 7.87 -27.67 -17.96
CA ALA A 25 7.87 -26.32 -17.45
C ALA A 25 9.32 -25.97 -17.01
N GLY A 26 10.27 -26.20 -17.90
CA GLY A 26 11.65 -26.38 -17.46
C GLY A 26 12.27 -25.08 -16.98
N ASP A 27 12.28 -23.96 -17.55
CA ASP A 27 13.19 -22.87 -17.25
C ASP A 27 12.49 -21.59 -16.76
N SER A 28 11.31 -21.27 -17.25
CA SER A 28 10.54 -20.10 -16.83
C SER A 28 10.10 -20.15 -15.36
N SER A 29 9.81 -21.34 -14.83
CA SER A 29 9.48 -21.54 -13.42
C SER A 29 10.67 -21.32 -12.48
N ILE A 30 11.90 -21.49 -12.98
CA ILE A 30 13.14 -21.23 -12.23
C ILE A 30 13.36 -19.73 -12.12
N ASP A 31 13.24 -19.00 -13.21
CA ASP A 31 13.39 -17.54 -13.21
C ASP A 31 12.27 -16.86 -12.39
N GLU A 32 11.04 -17.31 -12.52
CA GLU A 32 9.95 -16.78 -11.69
C GLU A 32 10.21 -16.99 -10.20
N ARG A 33 10.68 -18.18 -9.80
CA ARG A 33 11.04 -18.47 -8.42
C ARG A 33 12.21 -17.63 -7.93
N ARG A 34 13.24 -17.46 -8.77
CA ARG A 34 14.38 -16.58 -8.47
C ARG A 34 13.94 -15.14 -8.24
N GLY A 35 12.99 -14.67 -9.05
CA GLY A 35 12.36 -13.35 -8.89
C GLY A 35 11.61 -13.22 -7.56
N ASP A 36 10.81 -14.24 -7.20
CA ASP A 36 10.07 -14.27 -5.93
C ASP A 36 11.00 -14.25 -4.71
N GLU A 37 12.09 -15.01 -4.75
CA GLU A 37 13.11 -15.03 -3.70
C GLU A 37 13.83 -13.68 -3.58
N ALA A 38 14.19 -13.05 -4.69
CA ALA A 38 14.82 -11.73 -4.70
C ALA A 38 13.86 -10.67 -4.13
N ARG A 39 12.60 -10.69 -4.55
CA ARG A 39 11.55 -9.81 -4.03
C ARG A 39 11.35 -9.98 -2.52
N ALA A 40 11.32 -11.21 -2.03
CA ALA A 40 11.20 -11.50 -0.60
C ALA A 40 12.38 -10.96 0.24
N ARG A 41 13.57 -10.83 -0.38
CA ARG A 41 14.74 -10.18 0.24
C ARG A 41 14.74 -8.64 0.06
N GLY A 42 13.79 -8.10 -0.67
CA GLY A 42 13.74 -6.67 -0.99
C GLY A 42 14.68 -6.24 -2.13
N ASP A 43 15.24 -7.18 -2.86
CA ASP A 43 16.09 -6.93 -4.03
C ASP A 43 15.23 -6.79 -5.29
N GLY A 44 14.70 -5.58 -5.49
CA GLY A 44 13.80 -5.29 -6.60
C GLY A 44 14.48 -5.35 -7.98
N VAL A 45 15.78 -5.04 -8.06
CA VAL A 45 16.52 -5.08 -9.33
C VAL A 45 16.70 -6.52 -9.82
N THR A 46 17.18 -7.41 -8.95
CA THR A 46 17.32 -8.84 -9.29
C THR A 46 15.95 -9.46 -9.57
N ALA A 47 14.92 -9.10 -8.80
CA ALA A 47 13.56 -9.58 -9.04
C ALA A 47 13.05 -9.15 -10.43
N ARG A 48 13.22 -7.88 -10.82
CA ARG A 48 12.85 -7.38 -12.14
C ARG A 48 13.56 -8.15 -13.26
N GLN A 49 14.88 -8.31 -13.16
CA GLN A 49 15.67 -9.02 -14.19
C GLN A 49 15.20 -10.46 -14.38
N ALA A 50 14.88 -11.15 -13.29
CA ALA A 50 14.39 -12.53 -13.35
C ALA A 50 13.00 -12.61 -14.02
N TYR A 51 12.07 -11.72 -13.69
CA TYR A 51 10.77 -11.68 -14.34
C TYR A 51 10.85 -11.19 -15.80
N GLU A 52 11.81 -10.32 -16.13
CA GLU A 52 12.06 -9.88 -17.51
C GLU A 52 12.53 -11.05 -18.38
N ALA A 53 13.34 -11.96 -17.84
CA ALA A 53 13.70 -13.19 -18.53
C ALA A 53 12.46 -14.06 -18.84
N CYS A 54 11.49 -14.16 -17.91
CA CYS A 54 10.23 -14.87 -18.17
C CYS A 54 9.46 -14.21 -19.33
N VAL A 55 9.31 -12.87 -19.31
CA VAL A 55 8.57 -12.14 -20.37
C VAL A 55 9.25 -12.31 -21.74
N THR A 56 10.59 -12.27 -21.79
CA THR A 56 11.36 -12.49 -23.01
C THR A 56 11.11 -13.89 -23.57
N ARG A 57 11.16 -14.93 -22.74
CA ARG A 57 10.88 -16.32 -23.15
C ARG A 57 9.45 -16.51 -23.67
N ALA A 58 8.48 -15.82 -23.08
CA ALA A 58 7.11 -15.86 -23.59
C ALA A 58 7.04 -15.35 -25.04
N ARG A 59 7.79 -14.30 -25.38
CA ARG A 59 7.90 -13.77 -26.75
C ARG A 59 8.61 -14.73 -27.70
N ASP A 60 9.51 -15.55 -27.17
CA ASP A 60 10.20 -16.62 -27.92
C ASP A 60 9.33 -17.89 -28.08
N GLY A 61 8.08 -17.85 -27.59
CA GLY A 61 7.10 -18.93 -27.74
C GLY A 61 7.12 -19.96 -26.62
N GLU A 62 7.85 -19.72 -25.53
CA GLU A 62 7.81 -20.60 -24.37
C GLU A 62 6.55 -20.38 -23.54
N SER A 63 6.10 -21.42 -22.83
CA SER A 63 4.95 -21.34 -21.94
C SER A 63 5.32 -20.63 -20.64
N VAL A 64 4.80 -19.43 -20.45
CA VAL A 64 5.01 -18.60 -19.26
C VAL A 64 3.66 -18.27 -18.61
N SER A 65 3.63 -18.14 -17.28
CA SER A 65 2.40 -17.80 -16.56
C SER A 65 2.07 -16.30 -16.71
N SER A 66 0.78 -15.96 -16.75
CA SER A 66 0.33 -14.57 -16.72
C SER A 66 0.77 -13.83 -15.45
N ALA A 67 0.98 -14.55 -14.35
CA ALA A 67 1.50 -13.99 -13.10
C ALA A 67 2.92 -13.41 -13.24
N ALA A 68 3.76 -13.97 -14.11
CA ALA A 68 5.10 -13.44 -14.37
C ALA A 68 5.04 -12.03 -14.99
N PHE A 69 4.10 -11.77 -15.88
CA PHE A 69 3.89 -10.43 -16.45
C PHE A 69 3.44 -9.41 -15.42
N VAL A 70 2.56 -9.78 -14.48
CA VAL A 70 2.15 -8.92 -13.37
C VAL A 70 3.35 -8.59 -12.48
N LYS A 71 4.11 -9.60 -12.08
CA LYS A 71 5.30 -9.43 -11.24
C LYS A 71 6.36 -8.56 -11.93
N TRP A 72 6.58 -8.80 -13.23
CA TRP A 72 7.49 -8.01 -14.05
C TRP A 72 7.04 -6.54 -14.13
N SER A 73 5.77 -6.27 -14.41
CA SER A 73 5.25 -4.91 -14.53
C SER A 73 5.38 -4.13 -13.21
N LEU A 74 5.02 -4.76 -12.10
CA LEU A 74 5.18 -4.16 -10.77
C LEU A 74 6.65 -3.82 -10.47
N MET A 75 7.58 -4.75 -10.76
CA MET A 75 8.99 -4.50 -10.54
C MET A 75 9.59 -3.50 -11.51
N SER A 76 9.14 -3.48 -12.76
CA SER A 76 9.55 -2.46 -13.74
C SER A 76 9.12 -1.07 -13.30
N ARG A 77 7.88 -0.89 -12.87
CA ARG A 77 7.40 0.39 -12.30
C ARG A 77 8.21 0.78 -11.05
N ALA A 78 8.51 -0.17 -10.18
CA ALA A 78 9.21 0.07 -8.91
C ALA A 78 10.70 0.40 -9.08
N THR A 79 11.34 -0.05 -10.15
CA THR A 79 12.80 0.01 -10.31
C THR A 79 13.28 0.87 -11.49
N ARG A 80 12.41 1.25 -12.42
CA ARG A 80 12.77 2.18 -13.50
C ARG A 80 12.58 3.62 -13.05
N LEU A 81 13.47 4.50 -13.49
CA LEU A 81 13.40 5.95 -13.27
C LEU A 81 12.63 6.65 -14.37
N GLU A 82 12.65 6.06 -15.56
CA GLU A 82 11.97 6.60 -16.74
C GLU A 82 10.46 6.48 -16.60
N ARG A 83 9.77 7.40 -17.20
CA ARG A 83 8.31 7.33 -17.32
C ARG A 83 7.94 6.13 -18.18
N LEU A 84 7.20 5.18 -17.61
CA LEU A 84 6.71 4.02 -18.35
C LEU A 84 5.47 4.33 -19.17
N ASP A 85 4.82 5.43 -18.91
CA ASP A 85 3.69 5.93 -19.67
C ASP A 85 4.08 6.32 -21.12
N ASP A 86 5.35 6.54 -21.43
CA ASP A 86 5.85 6.80 -22.79
C ASP A 86 6.54 5.56 -23.40
N ASP A 87 6.57 4.40 -22.74
CA ASP A 87 7.27 3.19 -23.17
C ASP A 87 6.33 2.18 -23.87
N ASP A 88 6.30 2.22 -25.20
CA ASP A 88 5.49 1.29 -26.00
C ASP A 88 5.91 -0.19 -25.81
N ALA A 89 7.18 -0.45 -25.50
CA ALA A 89 7.64 -1.81 -25.22
C ALA A 89 7.05 -2.35 -23.93
N PHE A 90 6.85 -1.47 -22.94
CA PHE A 90 6.18 -1.82 -21.68
C PHE A 90 4.70 -2.11 -21.90
N GLU A 91 4.00 -1.30 -22.70
CA GLU A 91 2.61 -1.54 -23.06
C GLU A 91 2.46 -2.86 -23.83
N ASN A 92 3.27 -3.07 -24.87
CA ASN A 92 3.23 -4.29 -25.67
C ASN A 92 3.42 -5.55 -24.81
N ALA A 93 4.34 -5.52 -23.83
CA ALA A 93 4.52 -6.63 -22.91
C ALA A 93 3.28 -6.88 -22.03
N LEU A 94 2.56 -5.84 -21.61
CA LEU A 94 1.30 -6.01 -20.89
C LEU A 94 0.19 -6.56 -21.78
N ARG A 95 0.15 -6.21 -23.07
CA ARG A 95 -0.79 -6.78 -24.05
C ARG A 95 -0.49 -8.27 -24.29
N ASP A 96 0.78 -8.64 -24.45
CA ASP A 96 1.22 -10.04 -24.54
C ASP A 96 0.78 -10.84 -23.29
N GLY A 97 0.98 -10.26 -22.11
CA GLY A 97 0.55 -10.87 -20.84
C GLY A 97 -0.98 -11.04 -20.74
N LEU A 98 -1.73 -10.10 -21.29
CA LEU A 98 -3.19 -10.18 -21.33
C LEU A 98 -3.66 -11.35 -22.24
N GLU A 99 -3.02 -11.55 -23.37
CA GLU A 99 -3.28 -12.69 -24.27
C GLU A 99 -2.97 -14.03 -23.57
N VAL A 100 -1.86 -14.12 -22.85
CA VAL A 100 -1.51 -15.30 -22.05
C VAL A 100 -2.60 -15.56 -21.00
N ALA A 101 -3.03 -14.53 -20.25
CA ALA A 101 -4.09 -14.66 -19.27
C ALA A 101 -5.41 -15.11 -19.86
N MET A 102 -5.78 -14.59 -21.03
CA MET A 102 -6.96 -15.03 -21.79
C MET A 102 -6.86 -16.52 -22.14
N GLY A 103 -5.73 -16.97 -22.66
CA GLY A 103 -5.46 -18.36 -22.98
C GLY A 103 -5.56 -19.28 -21.77
N GLU A 104 -5.01 -18.89 -20.62
CA GLU A 104 -5.11 -19.62 -19.36
C GLU A 104 -6.57 -19.73 -18.88
N CYS A 105 -7.33 -18.62 -18.94
CA CYS A 105 -8.72 -18.58 -18.52
C CYS A 105 -9.60 -19.47 -19.41
N THR A 106 -9.42 -19.41 -20.73
CA THR A 106 -10.16 -20.21 -21.71
C THR A 106 -9.85 -21.69 -21.55
N LYS A 107 -8.58 -22.06 -21.36
CA LYS A 107 -8.20 -23.46 -21.10
C LYS A 107 -8.81 -24.00 -19.81
N ALA A 108 -8.85 -23.17 -18.76
CA ALA A 108 -9.43 -23.55 -17.46
C ALA A 108 -10.96 -23.69 -17.52
N ARG A 109 -11.63 -22.89 -18.35
CA ARG A 109 -13.09 -22.84 -18.50
C ARG A 109 -13.50 -22.69 -19.97
N PRO A 110 -13.44 -23.80 -20.77
CA PRO A 110 -13.63 -23.73 -22.21
C PRO A 110 -15.03 -23.24 -22.68
N ASN A 111 -16.02 -23.33 -21.79
CA ASN A 111 -17.41 -22.95 -22.10
C ASN A 111 -17.86 -21.68 -21.35
N ALA A 112 -16.92 -20.94 -20.69
CA ALA A 112 -17.28 -19.72 -20.02
C ALA A 112 -17.64 -18.62 -21.01
N ALA A 113 -18.62 -17.80 -20.67
CA ALA A 113 -18.93 -16.58 -21.40
C ALA A 113 -17.76 -15.58 -21.30
N LEU A 114 -17.62 -14.70 -22.31
CA LEU A 114 -16.56 -13.67 -22.33
C LEU A 114 -16.59 -12.78 -21.08
N GLU A 115 -17.78 -12.46 -20.58
CA GLU A 115 -17.96 -11.68 -19.35
C GLU A 115 -17.41 -12.40 -18.12
N GLU A 116 -17.54 -13.72 -18.03
CA GLU A 116 -16.98 -14.52 -16.93
C GLU A 116 -15.46 -14.59 -17.03
N ILE A 117 -14.94 -14.68 -18.26
CA ILE A 117 -13.49 -14.64 -18.51
C ILE A 117 -12.94 -13.27 -18.11
N GLY A 118 -13.59 -12.18 -18.50
CA GLY A 118 -13.18 -10.81 -18.14
C GLY A 118 -13.06 -10.59 -16.63
N ARG A 119 -13.90 -11.26 -15.83
CA ARG A 119 -13.88 -11.19 -14.35
C ARG A 119 -12.89 -12.16 -13.70
N ASP A 120 -12.16 -12.97 -14.46
CA ASP A 120 -11.16 -13.87 -13.89
C ASP A 120 -10.01 -13.08 -13.22
N LYS A 121 -9.59 -13.50 -12.04
CA LYS A 121 -8.56 -12.81 -11.26
C LYS A 121 -7.23 -12.67 -11.99
N ARG A 122 -6.84 -13.67 -12.79
CA ARG A 122 -5.60 -13.64 -13.58
C ARG A 122 -5.65 -12.56 -14.65
N LEU A 123 -6.77 -12.49 -15.35
CA LEU A 123 -6.99 -11.51 -16.40
C LEU A 123 -7.08 -10.09 -15.78
N ARG A 124 -7.83 -9.91 -14.70
CA ARG A 124 -7.91 -8.63 -13.98
C ARG A 124 -6.55 -8.17 -13.43
N ALA A 125 -5.68 -9.11 -13.04
CA ALA A 125 -4.37 -8.74 -12.53
C ALA A 125 -3.47 -8.13 -13.62
N VAL A 126 -3.39 -8.73 -14.81
CA VAL A 126 -2.62 -8.17 -15.94
C VAL A 126 -3.34 -6.98 -16.55
N GLY A 127 -4.63 -7.15 -16.85
CA GLY A 127 -5.46 -6.10 -17.46
C GLY A 127 -5.55 -4.85 -16.61
N GLY A 128 -5.53 -4.99 -15.28
CA GLY A 128 -5.47 -3.86 -14.36
C GLY A 128 -4.20 -3.01 -14.50
N GLN A 129 -3.03 -3.66 -14.70
CA GLN A 129 -1.77 -2.94 -14.96
C GLN A 129 -1.81 -2.20 -16.30
N LEU A 130 -2.38 -2.83 -17.33
CA LEU A 130 -2.58 -2.19 -18.65
C LEU A 130 -3.60 -1.04 -18.55
N ALA A 131 -4.73 -1.25 -17.90
CA ALA A 131 -5.75 -0.22 -17.72
C ALA A 131 -5.20 0.99 -16.95
N LEU A 132 -4.38 0.76 -15.90
CA LEU A 132 -3.71 1.84 -15.20
C LEU A 132 -2.79 2.64 -16.13
N LEU A 133 -1.98 1.95 -16.94
CA LEU A 133 -1.09 2.59 -17.92
C LEU A 133 -1.89 3.45 -18.90
N LEU A 134 -2.92 2.89 -19.52
CA LEU A 134 -3.79 3.58 -20.46
C LEU A 134 -4.49 4.80 -19.81
N CYS A 135 -5.00 4.66 -18.60
CA CYS A 135 -5.54 5.78 -17.83
C CYS A 135 -4.50 6.88 -17.60
N GLN A 136 -3.27 6.52 -17.23
CA GLN A 136 -2.19 7.47 -16.96
C GLN A 136 -1.65 8.16 -18.22
N ARG A 137 -1.68 7.48 -19.37
CA ARG A 137 -1.37 8.05 -20.69
C ARG A 137 -2.46 8.96 -21.25
N GLY A 138 -3.69 8.71 -20.89
CA GLY A 138 -4.83 9.44 -21.43
C GLY A 138 -5.52 8.75 -22.60
N GLU A 139 -5.24 7.48 -22.77
CA GLU A 139 -5.90 6.62 -23.75
C GLU A 139 -7.23 6.14 -23.22
N ASP A 140 -8.16 7.10 -23.02
CA ASP A 140 -9.39 6.89 -22.27
C ASP A 140 -10.35 5.90 -22.92
N GLU A 141 -10.37 5.80 -24.26
CA GLU A 141 -11.22 4.87 -24.98
C GLU A 141 -10.74 3.42 -24.79
N ASP A 142 -9.45 3.17 -24.95
CA ASP A 142 -8.86 1.85 -24.76
C ASP A 142 -8.97 1.40 -23.29
N ALA A 143 -8.71 2.34 -22.34
CA ALA A 143 -8.90 2.08 -20.92
C ALA A 143 -10.36 1.71 -20.60
N ARG A 144 -11.32 2.42 -21.18
CA ARG A 144 -12.76 2.16 -21.03
C ARG A 144 -13.11 0.76 -21.50
N ASN A 145 -12.75 0.44 -22.75
CA ASN A 145 -13.06 -0.85 -23.36
C ASN A 145 -12.51 -2.01 -22.53
N LEU A 146 -11.26 -1.88 -22.05
CA LEU A 146 -10.63 -2.89 -21.23
C LEU A 146 -11.30 -3.02 -19.85
N LEU A 147 -11.63 -1.91 -19.20
CA LEU A 147 -12.28 -1.90 -17.89
C LEU A 147 -13.70 -2.48 -17.98
N GLN A 148 -14.47 -2.13 -19.01
CA GLN A 148 -15.80 -2.71 -19.25
C GLN A 148 -15.71 -4.23 -19.48
N PHE A 149 -14.74 -4.68 -20.29
CA PHE A 149 -14.50 -6.11 -20.50
C PHE A 149 -14.19 -6.85 -19.20
N MET A 150 -13.42 -6.23 -18.31
CA MET A 150 -13.13 -6.77 -16.98
C MET A 150 -14.28 -6.64 -15.98
N GLY A 151 -15.40 -6.04 -16.38
CA GLY A 151 -16.61 -5.90 -15.56
C GLY A 151 -16.52 -4.80 -14.49
N PHE A 152 -15.65 -3.81 -14.67
CA PHE A 152 -15.67 -2.61 -13.86
C PHE A 152 -16.74 -1.64 -14.35
N THR A 153 -17.44 -1.02 -13.41
CA THR A 153 -18.48 0.00 -13.69
C THR A 153 -18.01 1.40 -13.33
N HIS A 154 -17.08 1.50 -12.39
CA HIS A 154 -16.52 2.77 -11.90
C HIS A 154 -14.99 2.70 -11.92
N ARG A 155 -14.37 3.86 -12.03
CA ARG A 155 -12.90 4.03 -11.90
C ARG A 155 -12.59 5.30 -11.13
N LEU A 156 -11.39 5.38 -10.58
CA LEU A 156 -10.88 6.67 -10.11
C LEU A 156 -10.82 7.67 -11.28
N GLY A 157 -11.21 8.88 -10.98
CA GLY A 157 -11.31 9.96 -11.95
C GLY A 157 -9.99 10.28 -12.64
N ARG A 158 -10.09 10.92 -13.81
CA ARG A 158 -8.92 11.33 -14.60
C ARG A 158 -7.96 12.19 -13.80
N ASP A 159 -8.47 13.19 -13.08
CA ASP A 159 -7.65 14.11 -12.29
C ASP A 159 -6.94 13.43 -11.12
N VAL A 160 -7.47 12.27 -10.66
CA VAL A 160 -6.83 11.44 -9.64
C VAL A 160 -5.72 10.60 -10.26
N LEU A 161 -6.00 9.82 -11.31
CA LEU A 161 -5.02 8.91 -11.90
C LEU A 161 -3.91 9.63 -12.69
N ARG A 162 -4.21 10.82 -13.24
CA ARG A 162 -3.29 11.69 -13.98
C ARG A 162 -2.82 12.90 -13.17
N TYR A 163 -2.77 12.78 -11.86
CA TYR A 163 -2.30 13.88 -11.02
C TYR A 163 -0.99 14.50 -11.56
N ALA A 164 -0.80 15.79 -11.34
CA ALA A 164 0.41 16.49 -11.78
C ALA A 164 1.67 15.92 -11.10
N SER A 165 2.80 15.86 -11.81
CA SER A 165 4.07 15.34 -11.26
C SER A 165 4.61 16.21 -10.11
N SER A 166 4.34 17.51 -10.14
CA SER A 166 4.60 18.41 -9.02
C SER A 166 3.31 19.08 -8.56
N PRO A 167 3.18 19.42 -7.27
CA PRO A 167 2.05 20.19 -6.82
C PRO A 167 2.04 21.49 -7.60
N VAL A 168 1.02 21.67 -8.44
CA VAL A 168 0.72 22.97 -9.00
C VAL A 168 0.55 23.87 -7.78
N GLU A 169 1.15 25.07 -7.80
CA GLU A 169 0.88 26.07 -6.76
C GLU A 169 -0.64 26.19 -6.68
N ALA A 170 -1.20 25.50 -5.69
CA ALA A 170 -2.63 25.38 -5.56
C ALA A 170 -3.14 26.79 -5.37
N CYS A 171 -4.05 27.20 -6.22
CA CYS A 171 -4.75 28.47 -6.10
C CYS A 171 -5.05 28.73 -4.62
N ALA A 172 -4.74 29.91 -4.16
CA ALA A 172 -4.96 30.35 -2.77
C ALA A 172 -6.42 30.25 -2.30
N GLU A 173 -7.32 29.83 -3.17
CA GLU A 173 -8.70 29.44 -2.96
C GLU A 173 -8.89 27.97 -2.61
N ALA A 174 -7.80 27.22 -2.31
CA ALA A 174 -7.85 25.85 -1.83
C ALA A 174 -8.65 25.82 -0.52
N SER A 175 -9.81 25.73 -0.72
CA SER A 175 -11.08 25.45 -0.14
C SER A 175 -11.09 25.37 1.39
N LYS A 176 -11.88 26.23 1.98
CA LYS A 176 -12.33 26.11 3.37
C LYS A 176 -12.85 24.69 3.69
N ASP A 177 -13.37 24.00 2.68
CA ASP A 177 -13.90 22.63 2.80
C ASP A 177 -12.81 21.58 3.06
N ALA A 178 -11.56 21.81 2.60
CA ALA A 178 -10.45 20.91 2.91
C ALA A 178 -10.15 20.87 4.41
N ASP A 179 -10.29 21.98 5.08
CA ASP A 179 -9.92 22.11 6.50
C ASP A 179 -10.76 21.24 7.43
N ASP A 180 -11.97 20.92 7.01
CA ASP A 180 -12.86 20.05 7.78
C ASP A 180 -12.58 18.57 7.52
N VAL A 181 -11.85 18.24 6.46
CA VAL A 181 -11.57 16.87 6.04
C VAL A 181 -10.09 16.51 6.25
N VAL A 182 -9.18 17.34 5.71
CA VAL A 182 -7.74 17.06 5.69
C VAL A 182 -6.93 18.33 5.84
N ARG A 183 -5.82 18.24 6.58
CA ARG A 183 -4.80 19.30 6.70
C ARG A 183 -3.41 18.74 6.55
N ALA A 184 -2.49 19.55 6.04
CA ALA A 184 -1.09 19.21 5.91
C ALA A 184 -0.21 20.28 6.55
N PHE A 185 0.91 19.84 7.10
CA PHE A 185 1.91 20.67 7.74
C PHE A 185 3.29 20.25 7.26
N ASP A 186 4.02 21.19 6.66
CA ASP A 186 5.43 21.02 6.32
C ASP A 186 6.31 21.39 7.53
N ASP A 187 7.54 20.89 7.52
CA ASP A 187 8.52 21.11 8.59
C ASP A 187 7.96 20.76 9.99
N ALA A 188 7.05 19.79 9.99
CA ALA A 188 6.32 19.36 11.17
C ALA A 188 7.18 18.58 12.16
N LEU A 189 8.22 17.88 11.68
CA LEU A 189 9.24 17.22 12.48
C LEU A 189 10.60 17.90 12.25
N ASP A 190 11.37 18.02 13.30
CA ASP A 190 12.72 18.54 13.20
C ASP A 190 13.68 17.55 12.51
N ALA A 191 14.80 18.06 12.00
CA ALA A 191 15.77 17.27 11.25
C ALA A 191 16.38 16.11 12.06
N GLU A 192 16.49 16.24 13.38
CA GLU A 192 17.02 15.18 14.25
C GLU A 192 16.03 14.04 14.39
N THR A 193 14.76 14.35 14.65
CA THR A 193 13.66 13.38 14.68
C THR A 193 13.54 12.63 13.35
N LEU A 194 13.59 13.34 12.21
CA LEU A 194 13.55 12.72 10.89
C LEU A 194 14.75 11.81 10.62
N ARG A 195 15.96 12.28 10.96
CA ARG A 195 17.19 11.47 10.83
C ARG A 195 17.08 10.19 11.65
N PHE A 196 16.51 10.28 12.83
CA PHE A 196 16.30 9.14 13.71
C PHE A 196 15.29 8.14 13.12
N LEU A 197 14.14 8.61 12.68
CA LEU A 197 13.12 7.76 12.05
C LEU A 197 13.66 7.10 10.78
N ARG A 198 14.40 7.84 9.95
CA ARG A 198 15.09 7.27 8.79
C ARG A 198 16.05 6.16 9.18
N GLY A 199 16.79 6.33 10.27
CA GLY A 199 17.67 5.29 10.80
C GLY A 199 16.92 4.07 11.29
N ALA A 200 15.84 4.25 12.05
CA ALA A 200 15.01 3.17 12.58
C ALA A 200 14.30 2.38 11.49
N PHE A 201 13.81 3.07 10.46
CA PHE A 201 13.12 2.48 9.29
C PHE A 201 14.04 2.31 8.08
N ALA A 202 15.37 2.34 8.25
CA ALA A 202 16.28 2.12 7.14
C ALA A 202 16.05 0.73 6.52
N ARG A 203 15.84 0.71 5.19
CA ARG A 203 15.58 -0.53 4.45
C ARG A 203 16.80 -1.45 4.41
N TYR A 204 17.98 -0.86 4.27
CA TYR A 204 19.26 -1.54 4.23
C TYR A 204 20.03 -1.28 5.52
N GLN A 205 19.75 -2.07 6.53
CA GLN A 205 20.59 -2.04 7.73
C GLN A 205 21.80 -2.96 7.52
N THR A 206 22.99 -2.46 7.84
CA THR A 206 24.22 -3.24 7.81
C THR A 206 24.18 -4.47 8.75
N ARG A 207 23.31 -4.43 9.76
CA ARG A 207 23.01 -5.57 10.64
C ARG A 207 21.59 -6.03 10.39
N GLU A 208 21.46 -7.09 9.63
CA GLU A 208 20.16 -7.68 9.23
C GLU A 208 19.24 -8.03 10.42
N ASP A 209 19.84 -8.40 11.56
CA ASP A 209 19.13 -8.77 12.78
C ASP A 209 18.46 -7.58 13.50
N ARG A 210 18.79 -6.34 13.11
CA ARG A 210 18.19 -5.11 13.64
C ARG A 210 17.20 -4.44 12.70
N SER A 211 16.98 -4.99 11.53
CA SER A 211 16.05 -4.42 10.57
C SER A 211 14.62 -4.54 11.05
N PHE A 212 13.92 -3.41 11.19
CA PHE A 212 12.49 -3.36 11.48
C PHE A 212 11.69 -4.18 10.45
N TRP A 213 11.94 -3.98 9.17
CA TRP A 213 11.20 -4.62 8.09
C TRP A 213 11.37 -6.14 8.04
N ARG A 214 12.58 -6.64 8.31
CA ARG A 214 12.84 -8.08 8.37
C ARG A 214 12.22 -8.73 9.59
N ALA A 215 12.28 -8.06 10.73
CA ALA A 215 11.68 -8.58 11.95
C ALA A 215 10.14 -8.76 11.86
N HIS A 216 9.52 -8.05 10.91
CA HIS A 216 8.10 -8.13 10.64
C HIS A 216 7.76 -8.90 9.35
N ASP A 217 8.74 -9.53 8.69
CA ASP A 217 8.57 -10.18 7.38
C ASP A 217 7.84 -9.29 6.34
N TYR A 218 8.03 -7.96 6.44
CA TYR A 218 7.24 -6.95 5.74
C TYR A 218 7.15 -7.15 4.23
N PHE A 219 8.23 -7.63 3.59
CA PHE A 219 8.27 -7.81 2.13
C PHE A 219 7.70 -9.15 1.66
N ARG A 220 7.23 -10.01 2.56
CA ARG A 220 6.60 -11.27 2.18
C ARG A 220 5.12 -11.04 1.83
N PRO A 221 4.62 -11.58 0.71
CA PRO A 221 3.24 -11.40 0.28
C PRO A 221 2.19 -11.91 1.28
N THR A 222 2.58 -12.82 2.17
CA THR A 222 1.71 -13.44 3.18
C THR A 222 1.75 -12.76 4.53
N THR A 223 2.54 -11.68 4.67
CA THR A 223 2.62 -10.96 5.95
C THR A 223 1.33 -10.21 6.18
N GLY A 224 0.70 -10.49 7.31
CA GLY A 224 -0.47 -9.75 7.76
C GLY A 224 -0.11 -8.33 8.23
N PHE A 225 -1.12 -7.50 8.36
CA PHE A 225 -1.01 -6.18 8.97
C PHE A 225 -0.50 -6.29 10.42
N PHE A 226 0.29 -5.32 10.83
CA PHE A 226 0.75 -5.18 12.21
C PHE A 226 0.79 -3.71 12.61
N SER A 227 0.50 -3.44 13.86
CA SER A 227 0.57 -2.11 14.44
C SER A 227 1.03 -2.15 15.89
N TYR A 228 1.40 -1.00 16.42
CA TYR A 228 1.82 -0.81 17.80
C TYR A 228 1.01 0.28 18.47
N VAL A 229 0.69 0.08 19.74
CA VAL A 229 -0.12 0.99 20.53
C VAL A 229 0.69 1.59 21.65
N HIS A 230 0.57 2.92 21.80
CA HIS A 230 1.00 3.68 22.93
C HIS A 230 -0.21 4.19 23.72
N ARG A 231 -0.16 4.09 25.04
CA ARG A 231 -1.10 4.80 25.92
C ARG A 231 -0.66 6.25 26.00
N LEU A 232 -1.60 7.16 25.75
CA LEU A 232 -1.36 8.59 25.86
C LEU A 232 -1.67 9.03 27.30
N GLY A 233 -0.73 9.75 27.92
CA GLY A 233 -0.82 10.21 29.31
C GLY A 233 0.25 11.26 29.60
N ASP A 234 0.44 11.57 30.86
CA ASP A 234 1.42 12.55 31.33
C ASP A 234 2.79 11.91 31.67
N GLU A 235 3.00 10.64 31.27
CA GLU A 235 4.25 9.94 31.50
C GLU A 235 5.36 10.50 30.60
N ALA A 236 6.58 10.56 31.13
CA ALA A 236 7.73 11.01 30.36
C ALA A 236 8.02 10.03 29.22
N PRO A 237 8.41 10.50 28.01
CA PRO A 237 8.77 9.64 26.91
C PRO A 237 9.91 8.68 27.26
N GLU A 238 9.72 7.39 27.05
CA GLU A 238 10.73 6.35 27.28
C GLU A 238 11.61 6.07 26.05
N ASN A 239 11.10 6.41 24.88
CA ASN A 239 11.75 6.16 23.60
C ASN A 239 11.38 7.23 22.57
N VAL A 240 12.04 7.19 21.40
CA VAL A 240 11.82 8.19 20.35
C VAL A 240 10.42 8.13 19.76
N MET A 241 9.79 6.95 19.71
CA MET A 241 8.43 6.86 19.20
C MET A 241 7.42 7.58 20.10
N ASP A 242 7.62 7.56 21.42
CA ASP A 242 6.76 8.34 22.33
C ASP A 242 6.85 9.84 22.01
N VAL A 243 8.06 10.34 21.76
CA VAL A 243 8.28 11.74 21.34
C VAL A 243 7.59 12.04 20.01
N VAL A 244 7.74 11.14 19.02
CA VAL A 244 7.13 11.31 17.70
C VAL A 244 5.61 11.31 17.80
N VAL A 245 5.05 10.36 18.55
CA VAL A 245 3.60 10.25 18.77
C VAL A 245 3.05 11.52 19.40
N GLU A 246 3.67 12.01 20.48
CA GLU A 246 3.22 13.25 21.14
C GLU A 246 3.37 14.46 20.22
N ARG A 247 4.44 14.52 19.43
CA ARG A 247 4.64 15.61 18.46
C ARG A 247 3.55 15.63 17.40
N VAL A 248 3.24 14.48 16.85
CA VAL A 248 2.16 14.35 15.83
C VAL A 248 0.80 14.63 16.48
N ARG A 249 0.58 14.25 17.75
CA ARG A 249 -0.63 14.57 18.51
C ARG A 249 -0.81 16.07 18.69
N GLU A 250 0.25 16.82 19.03
CA GLU A 250 0.21 18.27 19.11
C GLU A 250 -0.23 18.89 17.79
N ILE A 251 0.40 18.49 16.66
CA ILE A 251 0.07 18.98 15.33
C ILE A 251 -1.36 18.62 14.94
N ALA A 252 -1.76 17.34 15.13
CA ALA A 252 -3.11 16.90 14.86
C ALA A 252 -4.15 17.65 15.69
N SER A 253 -3.81 18.03 16.93
CA SER A 253 -4.68 18.81 17.82
C SER A 253 -4.89 20.25 17.34
N LEU A 254 -3.96 20.82 16.57
CA LEU A 254 -4.16 22.13 15.93
C LEU A 254 -5.23 22.06 14.83
N ALA A 255 -5.29 20.93 14.13
CA ALA A 255 -6.27 20.67 13.09
C ALA A 255 -7.60 20.21 13.67
N PHE A 256 -7.57 19.23 14.54
CA PHE A 256 -8.72 18.54 15.12
C PHE A 256 -8.63 18.53 16.65
N PRO A 257 -9.21 19.53 17.34
CA PRO A 257 -9.07 19.70 18.80
C PRO A 257 -9.48 18.48 19.63
N ARG A 258 -10.38 17.64 19.12
CA ARG A 258 -10.79 16.38 19.78
C ARG A 258 -9.62 15.39 19.98
N VAL A 259 -8.54 15.50 19.22
CA VAL A 259 -7.36 14.64 19.38
C VAL A 259 -6.73 14.79 20.78
N LYS A 260 -6.93 15.93 21.44
CA LYS A 260 -6.49 16.12 22.83
C LYS A 260 -7.13 15.13 23.82
N THR A 261 -8.30 14.59 23.48
CA THR A 261 -9.03 13.61 24.30
C THR A 261 -8.69 12.17 23.93
N ALA A 262 -7.80 11.93 22.97
CA ALA A 262 -7.34 10.60 22.62
C ALA A 262 -6.60 9.96 23.80
N ARG A 263 -6.90 8.69 24.04
CA ARG A 263 -6.28 7.88 25.11
C ARG A 263 -5.22 6.92 24.60
N PHE A 264 -5.24 6.66 23.30
CA PHE A 264 -4.32 5.76 22.64
C PHE A 264 -3.87 6.34 21.31
N ALA A 265 -2.63 6.03 20.94
CA ALA A 265 -2.11 6.18 19.59
C ALA A 265 -1.69 4.82 19.07
N GLU A 266 -2.19 4.46 17.92
CA GLU A 266 -1.79 3.27 17.18
C GLU A 266 -0.94 3.69 16.00
N TRP A 267 0.20 3.03 15.76
CA TRP A 267 1.04 3.35 14.63
C TRP A 267 1.52 2.12 13.87
N TRP A 268 1.70 2.30 12.59
CA TRP A 268 2.32 1.34 11.68
C TRP A 268 3.12 2.07 10.62
N ALA A 269 4.01 1.37 9.95
CA ALA A 269 4.87 1.96 8.95
C ALA A 269 4.82 1.21 7.63
N HIS A 270 5.03 1.93 6.54
CA HIS A 270 5.14 1.39 5.21
C HIS A 270 6.44 1.81 4.54
N ALA A 271 7.08 0.86 3.84
CA ALA A 271 8.19 1.11 2.93
C ALA A 271 7.78 0.56 1.56
N ARG A 272 7.18 1.40 0.73
CA ARG A 272 6.63 0.99 -0.57
C ARG A 272 7.42 1.62 -1.71
N PRO A 273 7.59 0.90 -2.83
CA PRO A 273 8.06 1.51 -4.07
C PRO A 273 7.23 2.76 -4.42
N HIS A 274 7.85 3.71 -5.08
CA HIS A 274 7.18 4.94 -5.50
C HIS A 274 5.97 4.70 -6.43
N SER A 275 5.99 3.59 -7.18
CA SER A 275 4.91 3.20 -8.09
C SER A 275 3.70 2.59 -7.40
N ASP A 276 3.88 2.07 -6.18
CA ASP A 276 2.81 1.37 -5.50
C ASP A 276 1.79 2.34 -4.92
N GLY A 277 0.53 2.05 -5.20
CA GLY A 277 -0.58 2.67 -4.52
C GLY A 277 -1.00 1.91 -3.26
N HIS A 278 -2.05 2.39 -2.64
CA HIS A 278 -2.78 1.70 -1.57
C HIS A 278 -4.27 1.90 -1.78
N GLN A 279 -5.01 0.81 -1.79
CA GLN A 279 -6.45 0.83 -2.00
C GLN A 279 -7.17 1.80 -1.06
N LEU A 280 -8.27 2.36 -1.55
CA LEU A 280 -9.12 3.19 -0.72
C LEU A 280 -9.78 2.36 0.38
N HIS A 281 -9.68 2.83 1.60
CA HIS A 281 -10.17 2.17 2.80
C HIS A 281 -10.52 3.20 3.89
N PHE A 282 -11.18 2.73 4.91
CA PHE A 282 -11.37 3.45 6.17
C PHE A 282 -10.44 2.84 7.22
N ASP A 283 -9.80 3.65 8.01
CA ASP A 283 -9.11 3.14 9.19
C ASP A 283 -10.13 2.60 10.19
N SER A 284 -9.95 1.36 10.63
CA SER A 284 -10.86 0.72 11.57
C SER A 284 -10.09 -0.07 12.62
N HIS A 285 -10.63 -0.07 13.85
CA HIS A 285 -10.09 -0.87 14.93
C HIS A 285 -10.20 -2.36 14.60
N ASP A 286 -9.10 -3.10 14.76
CA ASP A 286 -9.00 -4.55 14.55
C ASP A 286 -9.63 -5.01 13.22
N GLU A 287 -9.42 -4.20 12.14
CA GLU A 287 -10.00 -4.41 10.81
C GLU A 287 -11.53 -4.59 10.82
N GLY A 288 -12.21 -3.96 11.77
CA GLY A 288 -13.66 -4.02 11.93
C GLY A 288 -14.18 -5.27 12.65
N VAL A 289 -13.32 -6.11 13.18
CA VAL A 289 -13.72 -7.25 14.00
C VAL A 289 -14.40 -6.75 15.28
N GLY A 290 -15.61 -7.24 15.56
CA GLY A 290 -16.39 -6.78 16.71
C GLY A 290 -17.19 -5.49 16.46
N GLY A 291 -17.23 -4.99 15.24
CA GLY A 291 -17.92 -3.79 14.81
C GLY A 291 -16.96 -2.68 14.41
N VAL A 292 -17.38 -1.90 13.42
CA VAL A 292 -16.54 -0.83 12.88
C VAL A 292 -16.45 0.32 13.89
N LYS A 293 -15.21 0.68 14.26
CA LYS A 293 -14.88 1.86 15.04
C LYS A 293 -13.75 2.59 14.33
N HIS A 294 -13.84 3.91 14.25
CA HIS A 294 -12.83 4.74 13.59
C HIS A 294 -12.02 5.53 14.62
N PRO A 295 -10.75 5.87 14.29
CA PRO A 295 -9.98 6.80 15.10
C PRO A 295 -10.62 8.19 15.08
N ILE A 296 -10.32 9.00 16.08
CA ILE A 296 -10.67 10.42 16.09
C ILE A 296 -10.02 11.12 14.89
N CYS A 297 -8.77 10.74 14.61
CA CYS A 297 -7.94 11.32 13.56
C CYS A 297 -6.86 10.32 13.15
N SER A 298 -6.60 10.25 11.85
CA SER A 298 -5.44 9.57 11.27
C SER A 298 -4.42 10.60 10.82
N ALA A 299 -3.15 10.29 11.03
CA ALA A 299 -2.03 11.10 10.61
C ALA A 299 -1.05 10.29 9.75
N ILE A 300 -0.52 10.92 8.71
CA ILE A 300 0.53 10.37 7.84
C ILE A 300 1.78 11.22 8.01
N VAL A 301 2.87 10.61 8.43
CA VAL A 301 4.19 11.23 8.48
C VAL A 301 5.01 10.71 7.30
N TYR A 302 5.42 11.59 6.40
CA TYR A 302 6.34 11.25 5.32
C TYR A 302 7.78 11.29 5.84
N VAL A 303 8.29 10.12 6.20
CA VAL A 303 9.61 9.98 6.85
C VAL A 303 10.72 10.13 5.82
N ASP A 304 10.58 9.48 4.67
CA ASP A 304 11.58 9.48 3.61
C ASP A 304 10.94 9.29 2.23
N GLY A 305 11.59 9.86 1.20
CA GLY A 305 11.18 9.78 -0.19
C GLY A 305 10.16 10.85 -0.58
N GLU A 306 10.59 11.78 -1.44
CA GLU A 306 9.73 12.79 -2.09
C GLU A 306 9.21 12.23 -3.42
N CYS A 307 8.76 10.99 -3.42
CA CYS A 307 8.38 10.24 -4.61
C CYS A 307 7.10 9.45 -4.40
N GLY A 308 6.51 9.03 -5.51
CA GLY A 308 5.30 8.23 -5.54
C GLY A 308 4.02 9.04 -5.61
N GLY A 309 2.92 8.33 -5.75
CA GLY A 309 1.60 8.95 -5.84
C GLY A 309 1.18 9.65 -4.55
N PRO A 310 0.34 10.68 -4.67
CA PRO A 310 -0.18 11.37 -3.50
C PRO A 310 -1.15 10.49 -2.71
N THR A 311 -1.30 10.80 -1.43
CA THR A 311 -2.41 10.26 -0.65
C THR A 311 -3.67 11.02 -1.03
N LEU A 312 -4.70 10.29 -1.45
CA LEU A 312 -6.04 10.81 -1.69
C LEU A 312 -6.85 10.67 -0.41
N VAL A 313 -7.37 11.76 0.10
CA VAL A 313 -8.40 11.78 1.15
C VAL A 313 -9.68 12.31 0.53
N THR A 314 -10.81 11.63 0.71
CA THR A 314 -12.08 11.99 0.08
C THR A 314 -13.08 12.56 1.08
N ASN A 315 -14.19 13.10 0.59
CA ASN A 315 -15.31 13.50 1.43
C ASN A 315 -16.30 12.36 1.75
N GLN A 316 -15.99 11.12 1.35
CA GLN A 316 -16.82 9.97 1.68
C GLN A 316 -16.54 9.51 3.10
N ARG A 317 -17.61 9.38 3.89
CA ARG A 317 -17.55 8.90 5.27
C ARG A 317 -18.16 7.51 5.39
N ASP A 318 -17.70 6.77 6.41
CA ASP A 318 -18.36 5.54 6.83
C ASP A 318 -19.56 5.90 7.73
N GLU A 319 -20.73 5.91 7.10
CA GLU A 319 -22.00 6.27 7.74
C GLU A 319 -23.14 5.36 7.27
N LYS A 320 -24.31 5.43 7.93
CA LYS A 320 -25.45 4.54 7.63
C LYS A 320 -25.98 4.65 6.20
N SER A 321 -25.83 5.80 5.57
CA SER A 321 -26.25 6.06 4.19
C SER A 321 -25.09 6.69 3.43
N PRO A 322 -24.03 5.90 3.13
CA PRO A 322 -22.85 6.42 2.51
C PRO A 322 -23.16 6.91 1.10
N LYS A 323 -22.50 8.00 0.69
CA LYS A 323 -22.52 8.50 -0.69
C LYS A 323 -21.15 8.31 -1.31
N LEU A 324 -21.09 8.11 -2.61
CA LEU A 324 -19.84 8.12 -3.35
C LEU A 324 -19.12 9.47 -3.18
N ALA A 325 -17.82 9.42 -3.03
CA ALA A 325 -17.01 10.62 -2.94
C ALA A 325 -17.20 11.51 -4.17
N SER A 326 -17.66 12.73 -3.95
CA SER A 326 -17.79 13.75 -5.00
C SER A 326 -16.55 14.62 -5.14
N CYS A 327 -15.78 14.77 -4.07
CA CYS A 327 -14.53 15.52 -4.05
C CYS A 327 -13.50 14.85 -3.14
N GLY A 328 -12.26 15.22 -3.35
CA GLY A 328 -11.12 14.74 -2.56
C GLY A 328 -9.96 15.72 -2.62
N TRP A 329 -8.91 15.39 -1.90
CA TRP A 329 -7.70 16.19 -1.77
C TRP A 329 -6.47 15.30 -1.88
N LEU A 330 -5.52 15.71 -2.69
CA LEU A 330 -4.26 15.02 -2.87
C LEU A 330 -3.19 15.61 -1.95
N LEU A 331 -2.66 14.77 -1.08
CA LEU A 331 -1.51 15.07 -0.23
C LEU A 331 -0.25 14.51 -0.90
N TYR A 332 0.56 15.39 -1.48
CA TYR A 332 1.81 14.98 -2.11
C TYR A 332 2.86 14.62 -1.08
N PRO A 333 3.63 13.55 -1.30
CA PRO A 333 4.72 13.18 -0.42
C PRO A 333 5.79 14.28 -0.39
N LYS A 334 6.20 14.66 0.82
CA LYS A 334 7.33 15.56 1.08
C LYS A 334 7.93 15.19 2.41
N THR A 335 9.21 14.98 2.46
CA THR A 335 9.91 14.63 3.69
C THR A 335 9.63 15.62 4.82
N GLY A 336 9.27 15.11 5.99
CA GLY A 336 8.90 15.92 7.15
C GLY A 336 7.49 16.49 7.13
N ARG A 337 6.71 16.26 6.06
CA ARG A 337 5.30 16.63 6.03
C ARG A 337 4.49 15.70 6.90
N VAL A 338 3.54 16.27 7.62
CA VAL A 338 2.49 15.55 8.34
C VAL A 338 1.13 15.92 7.74
N GLY A 339 0.43 14.93 7.22
CA GLY A 339 -0.97 15.06 6.82
C GLY A 339 -1.87 14.52 7.92
N VAL A 340 -2.98 15.19 8.22
CA VAL A 340 -3.95 14.76 9.24
C VAL A 340 -5.37 14.86 8.69
N PHE A 341 -6.20 13.87 8.99
CA PHE A 341 -7.59 13.81 8.55
C PHE A 341 -8.44 13.02 9.54
N HIS A 342 -9.75 13.21 9.51
CA HIS A 342 -10.65 12.41 10.35
C HIS A 342 -10.58 10.93 9.97
N GLY A 343 -10.56 10.05 10.95
CA GLY A 343 -10.36 8.62 10.73
C GLY A 343 -11.53 7.89 10.04
N ASP A 344 -12.69 8.51 9.95
CA ASP A 344 -13.89 8.00 9.30
C ASP A 344 -14.04 8.43 7.82
N TYR A 345 -12.99 9.03 7.22
CA TYR A 345 -12.98 9.38 5.80
C TYR A 345 -12.26 8.32 4.95
N LEU A 346 -12.86 8.02 3.79
CA LEU A 346 -12.28 7.13 2.79
C LEU A 346 -11.00 7.73 2.23
N HIS A 347 -9.90 6.99 2.33
CA HIS A 347 -8.60 7.45 1.88
C HIS A 347 -7.73 6.30 1.31
N GLY A 348 -6.70 6.65 0.58
CA GLY A 348 -5.76 5.69 0.01
C GLY A 348 -4.59 6.39 -0.66
N VAL A 349 -3.74 5.64 -1.35
CA VAL A 349 -2.59 6.18 -2.08
C VAL A 349 -2.77 5.92 -3.56
N VAL A 350 -2.74 6.97 -4.37
CA VAL A 350 -2.81 6.84 -5.83
C VAL A 350 -1.54 6.16 -6.34
N PRO A 351 -1.62 5.21 -7.30
CA PRO A 351 -0.43 4.61 -7.90
C PRO A 351 0.50 5.66 -8.50
N GLY A 352 1.80 5.51 -8.25
CA GLY A 352 2.80 6.45 -8.75
C GLY A 352 2.94 6.41 -10.28
N ARG A 353 3.22 7.56 -10.89
CA ARG A 353 3.38 7.70 -12.34
C ARG A 353 4.84 7.65 -12.78
N ALA A 354 5.70 8.41 -12.12
CA ALA A 354 7.14 8.50 -12.40
C ALA A 354 7.90 9.09 -11.22
N VAL A 355 9.21 9.00 -11.25
CA VAL A 355 10.11 9.72 -10.34
C VAL A 355 10.86 10.76 -11.16
N ASP A 356 10.79 12.03 -10.74
CA ASP A 356 11.67 13.06 -11.30
C ASP A 356 13.06 12.81 -10.71
N VAL A 357 14.00 12.42 -11.58
CA VAL A 357 15.37 12.06 -11.17
C VAL A 357 16.17 13.34 -10.90
N VAL A 358 16.66 13.48 -9.68
CA VAL A 358 17.50 14.63 -9.30
C VAL A 358 19.00 14.30 -9.37
N SER A 359 19.42 13.03 -9.27
CA SER A 359 20.83 12.58 -9.49
C SER A 359 20.97 11.06 -9.57
N ASP A 360 22.02 10.57 -10.25
CA ASP A 360 22.26 9.16 -10.53
C ASP A 360 22.66 8.32 -9.30
N ASP A 361 23.31 8.88 -8.28
CA ASP A 361 23.87 8.11 -7.15
C ASP A 361 22.87 7.85 -6.02
N ASP A 362 21.87 8.70 -5.85
CA ASP A 362 20.81 8.50 -4.86
C ASP A 362 19.62 7.68 -5.41
N ALA A 363 19.69 7.34 -6.65
CA ALA A 363 18.56 6.89 -7.46
C ALA A 363 17.96 5.55 -7.00
N LEU A 364 18.72 4.65 -6.40
CA LEU A 364 18.21 3.33 -5.97
C LEU A 364 17.59 3.34 -4.57
N ALA A 365 18.15 4.14 -3.65
CA ALA A 365 17.63 4.30 -2.29
C ALA A 365 16.39 5.20 -2.26
N ALA A 366 16.36 6.22 -3.12
CA ALA A 366 15.31 7.23 -3.18
C ALA A 366 13.96 6.75 -3.73
N ARG A 367 13.87 5.51 -4.20
CA ARG A 367 12.67 4.98 -4.88
C ARG A 367 11.64 4.36 -3.97
N HIS A 368 11.89 4.34 -2.68
CA HIS A 368 10.94 3.86 -1.69
C HIS A 368 10.49 5.03 -0.84
N ARG A 369 9.17 5.15 -0.76
CA ARG A 369 8.55 6.05 0.19
C ARG A 369 8.39 5.32 1.51
N VAL A 370 8.93 5.90 2.59
CA VAL A 370 8.70 5.47 3.96
C VAL A 370 7.69 6.40 4.60
N THR A 371 6.56 5.85 5.00
CA THR A 371 5.51 6.58 5.73
C THR A 371 5.27 5.91 7.07
N LEU A 372 5.07 6.75 8.10
CA LEU A 372 4.61 6.34 9.40
C LEU A 372 3.17 6.83 9.56
N MET A 373 2.26 5.90 9.79
CA MET A 373 0.85 6.19 10.07
C MET A 373 0.65 6.23 11.57
N ILE A 374 -0.13 7.19 12.07
CA ILE A 374 -0.49 7.29 13.47
C ILE A 374 -1.99 7.59 13.58
N ALA A 375 -2.74 6.68 14.16
CA ALA A 375 -4.17 6.84 14.41
C ALA A 375 -4.41 7.16 15.90
N PHE A 376 -5.20 8.19 16.19
CA PHE A 376 -5.52 8.62 17.55
C PHE A 376 -6.92 8.16 17.95
N TRP A 377 -7.00 7.35 19.02
CA TRP A 377 -8.21 6.67 19.45
C TRP A 377 -8.73 7.19 20.78
N ALA A 378 -10.05 7.36 20.87
CA ALA A 378 -10.70 7.65 22.16
C ALA A 378 -10.68 6.41 23.07
N ASP A 379 -10.88 5.25 22.48
CA ASP A 379 -10.88 3.96 23.15
C ASP A 379 -10.55 2.84 22.16
N MET A 380 -9.74 1.88 22.58
CA MET A 380 -9.40 0.71 21.78
C MET A 380 -9.05 -0.48 22.68
N GLU A 381 -9.26 -1.67 22.19
CA GLU A 381 -8.78 -2.89 22.82
C GLU A 381 -7.33 -3.14 22.40
N VAL A 382 -6.47 -3.36 23.38
CA VAL A 382 -5.06 -3.67 23.16
C VAL A 382 -4.82 -5.13 23.49
N HIS A 383 -4.42 -5.91 22.48
CA HIS A 383 -4.17 -7.34 22.68
C HIS A 383 -2.77 -7.58 23.22
N SER A 384 -2.67 -8.36 24.30
CA SER A 384 -1.38 -8.72 24.92
C SER A 384 -0.56 -9.72 24.11
N THR A 385 -1.22 -10.46 23.20
CA THR A 385 -0.59 -11.46 22.35
C THR A 385 -0.85 -11.14 20.89
N TRP A 386 0.17 -11.38 20.06
CA TRP A 386 0.02 -11.24 18.63
C TRP A 386 -1.06 -12.17 18.07
N ARG A 387 -2.00 -11.61 17.33
CA ARG A 387 -2.98 -12.36 16.54
C ARG A 387 -2.63 -12.21 15.07
N PRO A 388 -2.86 -13.23 14.22
CA PRO A 388 -2.76 -13.06 12.78
C PRO A 388 -3.79 -12.03 12.32
N ALA A 389 -3.39 -11.10 11.48
CA ALA A 389 -4.17 -10.01 10.92
C ALA A 389 -4.74 -8.99 11.93
N GLY A 390 -4.35 -7.74 11.75
CA GLY A 390 -5.02 -6.57 12.31
C GLY A 390 -4.85 -6.29 13.80
N SER A 391 -4.10 -7.09 14.55
CA SER A 391 -4.05 -6.87 15.99
C SER A 391 -3.03 -5.81 16.39
N ALA A 392 -3.55 -4.73 16.95
CA ALA A 392 -2.76 -3.75 17.65
C ALA A 392 -2.14 -4.33 18.93
N ARG A 393 -0.83 -4.17 19.09
CA ARG A 393 -0.07 -4.70 20.24
C ARG A 393 0.70 -3.60 20.94
N PRO A 394 1.00 -3.74 22.24
CA PRO A 394 1.85 -2.78 22.93
C PRO A 394 3.22 -2.66 22.24
N PHE A 395 3.77 -1.44 22.22
CA PHE A 395 5.17 -1.27 21.82
C PHE A 395 6.06 -2.04 22.79
N PRO A 396 7.08 -2.79 22.33
CA PRO A 396 7.90 -3.62 23.18
C PRO A 396 8.61 -2.79 24.26
N PRO A 397 8.63 -3.24 25.55
CA PRO A 397 9.37 -2.56 26.60
C PRO A 397 10.90 -2.64 26.37
N ALA A 398 11.67 -1.82 27.07
CA ALA A 398 13.12 -1.69 26.89
C ALA A 398 13.91 -3.01 27.08
N ASP A 399 13.43 -3.87 27.95
CA ASP A 399 14.02 -5.17 28.30
C ASP A 399 13.54 -6.32 27.38
N ALA A 400 12.63 -6.04 26.44
CA ALA A 400 12.17 -7.06 25.51
C ALA A 400 13.34 -7.56 24.64
N PRO A 401 13.42 -8.88 24.37
CA PRO A 401 14.48 -9.46 23.53
C PRO A 401 14.26 -9.18 22.04
N VAL A 402 13.95 -7.94 21.68
CA VAL A 402 13.56 -7.48 20.35
C VAL A 402 14.62 -6.53 19.82
N LYS A 403 15.51 -7.04 18.97
CA LYS A 403 16.71 -6.31 18.54
C LYS A 403 16.43 -5.04 17.72
N TRP A 404 15.35 -5.03 16.91
CA TRP A 404 14.98 -3.87 16.11
C TRP A 404 14.56 -2.67 16.97
N ARG A 405 14.05 -2.93 18.17
CA ARG A 405 13.64 -1.88 19.11
C ARG A 405 14.77 -0.91 19.46
N ALA A 406 16.02 -1.40 19.49
CA ALA A 406 17.18 -0.56 19.72
C ALA A 406 17.31 0.64 18.75
N GLY A 407 16.67 0.55 17.57
CA GLY A 407 16.54 1.66 16.63
C GLY A 407 15.66 2.80 17.14
N PHE A 408 14.87 2.60 18.20
CA PHE A 408 13.96 3.59 18.78
C PHE A 408 14.38 4.06 20.17
N GLU A 409 15.52 3.63 20.68
CA GLU A 409 16.05 4.07 21.97
C GLU A 409 16.73 5.41 21.86
N PHE A 410 16.66 6.21 22.93
CA PHE A 410 17.48 7.42 23.04
C PHE A 410 18.95 7.01 23.03
N ALA A 411 19.79 7.75 22.29
CA ALA A 411 21.24 7.57 22.42
C ALA A 411 21.66 7.86 23.87
N SER A 412 22.59 7.05 24.40
CA SER A 412 23.02 7.08 25.84
C SER A 412 23.42 8.45 26.36
N SER A 413 23.67 9.44 25.49
CA SER A 413 24.00 10.81 25.81
C SER A 413 22.86 11.82 25.59
N SER A 414 21.66 11.36 25.24
CA SER A 414 20.56 12.21 24.77
C SER A 414 19.26 11.75 25.40
N GLY A 415 18.78 12.52 26.37
CA GLY A 415 17.41 12.32 26.87
C GLY A 415 16.36 12.98 25.96
N PRO A 416 15.07 12.88 26.34
CA PRO A 416 13.95 13.50 25.62
C PRO A 416 14.13 15.00 25.38
N GLU A 417 14.95 15.70 26.17
CA GLU A 417 15.25 17.12 26.06
C GLU A 417 15.89 17.53 24.71
N ARG A 418 16.48 16.57 23.98
CA ARG A 418 17.05 16.79 22.64
C ARG A 418 15.97 16.90 21.54
N PHE A 419 14.77 16.53 21.83
CA PHE A 419 13.64 16.61 20.92
C PHE A 419 12.67 17.72 21.39
N PRO A 420 13.03 18.99 21.24
CA PRO A 420 12.20 20.07 21.74
C PRO A 420 10.85 20.08 21.03
N SER A 421 9.79 20.28 21.81
CA SER A 421 8.48 20.54 21.26
C SER A 421 8.51 21.78 20.38
N ARG A 422 8.35 21.63 19.07
CA ARG A 422 8.34 22.72 18.09
C ARG A 422 7.10 22.68 17.20
N ALA A 423 5.92 22.47 17.79
CA ALA A 423 4.68 22.66 17.04
C ALA A 423 4.60 24.05 16.37
N ALA A 424 5.30 25.03 16.95
CA ALA A 424 5.31 26.42 16.48
C ALA A 424 6.05 26.64 15.13
N SER A 425 6.83 25.67 14.63
CA SER A 425 7.57 25.82 13.35
C SER A 425 6.90 25.13 12.17
N ALA A 426 5.85 24.34 12.38
CA ALA A 426 5.14 23.67 11.31
C ALA A 426 4.42 24.68 10.41
N THR A 427 4.72 24.64 9.12
CA THR A 427 4.12 25.52 8.12
C THR A 427 2.92 24.82 7.50
N ARG A 428 1.77 25.48 7.44
CA ARG A 428 0.59 24.92 6.81
C ARG A 428 0.84 24.75 5.30
N ALA A 429 0.57 23.55 4.80
CA ALA A 429 0.56 23.23 3.39
C ALA A 429 -0.87 22.97 2.91
N ALA A 430 -1.17 23.34 1.66
CA ALA A 430 -2.48 23.13 1.07
C ALA A 430 -2.52 21.79 0.33
N PRO A 431 -3.46 20.88 0.65
CA PRO A 431 -3.76 19.74 -0.19
C PRO A 431 -4.34 20.19 -1.54
N VAL A 432 -4.05 19.47 -2.62
CA VAL A 432 -4.55 19.79 -3.95
C VAL A 432 -5.98 19.23 -4.11
N PRO A 433 -7.00 20.05 -4.33
CA PRO A 433 -8.36 19.57 -4.48
C PRO A 433 -8.54 18.82 -5.81
N VAL A 434 -9.31 17.74 -5.78
CA VAL A 434 -9.77 17.02 -6.96
C VAL A 434 -11.30 16.94 -6.92
N ARG A 435 -11.90 17.16 -8.07
CA ARG A 435 -13.35 16.96 -8.28
C ARG A 435 -13.55 15.65 -9.03
N ASN A 436 -14.74 15.08 -8.95
CA ASN A 436 -15.07 13.83 -9.63
C ASN A 436 -14.07 12.72 -9.28
N VAL A 437 -13.95 12.42 -7.97
CA VAL A 437 -13.08 11.34 -7.45
C VAL A 437 -13.38 10.02 -8.16
N TRP A 438 -14.64 9.76 -8.43
CA TRP A 438 -15.11 8.62 -9.19
C TRP A 438 -15.70 9.05 -10.53
N GLN A 439 -15.53 8.22 -11.54
CA GLN A 439 -16.15 8.32 -12.85
C GLN A 439 -16.73 6.97 -13.24
N ARG A 440 -17.88 6.96 -13.91
CA ARG A 440 -18.38 5.75 -14.54
C ARG A 440 -17.48 5.37 -15.71
N VAL A 441 -17.30 4.07 -15.91
CA VAL A 441 -16.45 3.55 -17.01
C VAL A 441 -17.11 3.82 -18.37
N ASP A 442 -18.44 3.88 -18.44
CA ASP A 442 -19.22 4.22 -19.65
C ASP A 442 -19.31 5.73 -19.94
N ASP A 443 -18.61 6.56 -19.14
CA ASP A 443 -18.64 8.03 -19.17
C ASP A 443 -20.02 8.68 -18.90
N GLU A 444 -21.01 7.92 -18.44
CA GLU A 444 -22.26 8.49 -17.95
C GLU A 444 -22.03 9.27 -16.65
N THR A 445 -22.85 10.28 -16.43
CA THR A 445 -22.78 11.06 -15.21
C THR A 445 -23.25 10.25 -14.02
N ILE A 446 -22.51 10.29 -12.92
CA ILE A 446 -22.94 9.71 -11.65
C ILE A 446 -24.04 10.62 -11.08
N ALA A 447 -25.25 10.09 -10.93
CA ALA A 447 -26.34 10.81 -10.29
C ALA A 447 -26.18 10.80 -8.76
N GLU A 448 -26.75 11.79 -8.10
CA GLU A 448 -26.65 11.90 -6.63
C GLU A 448 -27.29 10.71 -5.89
N ASP A 449 -28.29 10.10 -6.52
CA ASP A 449 -29.03 8.94 -5.99
C ASP A 449 -28.52 7.59 -6.51
N ASP A 450 -27.45 7.58 -7.28
CA ASP A 450 -26.87 6.32 -7.76
C ASP A 450 -26.39 5.48 -6.57
N PRO A 451 -26.68 4.17 -6.57
CA PRO A 451 -26.20 3.29 -5.51
C PRO A 451 -24.67 3.20 -5.52
N ILE A 452 -24.09 3.12 -4.34
CA ILE A 452 -22.66 2.90 -4.24
C ILE A 452 -22.33 1.55 -4.89
N PRO A 453 -21.42 1.53 -5.90
CA PRO A 453 -21.01 0.29 -6.54
C PRO A 453 -20.28 -0.62 -5.53
N SER A 454 -20.34 -1.92 -5.76
CA SER A 454 -19.52 -2.85 -5.00
C SER A 454 -18.02 -2.52 -5.18
N TYR A 455 -17.24 -2.78 -4.16
CA TYR A 455 -15.80 -2.53 -4.19
C TYR A 455 -15.11 -3.16 -5.42
N ASP A 456 -15.50 -4.41 -5.76
CA ASP A 456 -14.94 -5.14 -6.91
C ASP A 456 -15.35 -4.56 -8.27
N ALA A 457 -16.33 -3.67 -8.31
CA ALA A 457 -16.76 -2.96 -9.50
C ALA A 457 -16.04 -1.62 -9.70
N CYS A 458 -15.17 -1.23 -8.75
CA CYS A 458 -14.45 0.03 -8.74
C CYS A 458 -12.97 -0.17 -9.06
N PHE A 459 -12.52 0.35 -10.20
CA PHE A 459 -11.11 0.32 -10.56
C PHE A 459 -10.35 1.47 -9.90
N GLN A 460 -9.33 1.13 -9.14
CA GLN A 460 -8.48 2.07 -8.39
C GLN A 460 -7.04 2.12 -8.90
N GLY A 461 -6.69 1.33 -9.90
CA GLY A 461 -5.34 1.27 -10.47
C GLY A 461 -4.43 0.18 -9.84
N PHE A 462 -5.00 -0.81 -9.14
CA PHE A 462 -4.26 -1.94 -8.54
C PHE A 462 -4.75 -3.27 -9.09
#